data_6574d601ff633daf3cdd446bbe5fe195
#
_entry.id   6574d601ff633daf3cdd446bbe5fe195
#
_cell.length_a   1.000
_cell.length_b   1.000
_cell.length_c   1.000
_cell.angle_alpha   90.00
_cell.angle_beta   90.00
_cell.angle_gamma   90.00
#
_symmetry.space_group_name_H-M   'P 1'
#
loop_
_entity.id
_entity.type
_entity.pdbx_description
1 polymer ?
#
loop_
_entity_poly.entity_id
_entity_poly.type
_entity_poly.pdbx_seq_one_letter_code
_entity_poly.pdbx_strand_id
1 'polypeptide(L)'
;MNGSQKDPVCGMVVSPETSLPLTFEGKTVYFCSDYCRDKFQQQPKRYRIAAVTADNDAKESRRIAYFTMEIALDRNIPTYSGGLGVLAGDMLRACADLNVPVVGMSLLWRKGYFEQSIDSEGLQHERPVHFEPGKLLRLLPARVDVSIEGRAVRVGAWQYDVGDAGSTIPVILLDTDLEENSEYDRSLTACLYGGDRDYRLAQETVLGIGGVRMLRALGYCGVQHFHMNEGHASLLTLELMNWQGGSAPADWDFEDVRQRCIFTTHTPVPAGHDQFDWAAVERIVAPAVSLDVLRMLGGRERLNMTLLGLNLSRYVNGVAQRHEEVSREMFPGYPIHHITNGVHSATWTCESFQRLYDEFIPGWRKDPAMLRKALSIPNQKISAAHEDARERLFAFVKEKTGCALSGEALTIGFARRAATYKRAGLVFADPARLVQIAKTAGPLQFVFAGKAHPQDEGGKREIEHIFAVARKIGQDIPVVYLEDYDLEMAMLLVSGVDLWLNTPERPMEASGTSGMKAAHNGVPSFSTLDGWWIEGHIEGVTGWSIGASGEATPEEDAPDLLRKLEEVILPIFYRNREQWINVMRHAIALNASHFNTHRMVQQYVTNAYLG
;
A
#
# COMPACT_ATOMS: atom_id res chain seq x y z
N MET A 1 -34.42 10.09 -27.54
CA MET A 1 -33.28 10.77 -26.86
C MET A 1 -32.21 10.93 -27.92
N ASN A 2 -32.08 12.13 -28.49
CA ASN A 2 -31.09 12.42 -29.54
C ASN A 2 -29.73 12.59 -28.88
N GLY A 3 -28.83 11.61 -29.04
CA GLY A 3 -27.50 11.65 -28.52
C GLY A 3 -26.68 12.73 -29.23
N SER A 4 -26.24 13.76 -28.49
CA SER A 4 -25.25 14.71 -28.96
C SER A 4 -23.94 13.99 -29.23
N GLN A 5 -23.33 14.20 -30.39
CA GLN A 5 -22.02 13.66 -30.77
C GLN A 5 -20.95 14.76 -30.73
N LYS A 6 -19.68 14.39 -30.66
CA LYS A 6 -18.57 15.37 -30.73
C LYS A 6 -17.87 15.24 -32.07
N ASP A 7 -17.56 16.38 -32.70
CA ASP A 7 -16.66 16.46 -33.84
C ASP A 7 -15.27 15.93 -33.46
N PRO A 8 -14.74 14.87 -34.11
CA PRO A 8 -13.47 14.25 -33.71
C PRO A 8 -12.24 15.13 -33.94
N VAL A 9 -12.37 16.21 -34.71
CA VAL A 9 -11.26 17.12 -35.03
C VAL A 9 -11.15 18.26 -34.03
N CYS A 10 -12.27 18.90 -33.67
CA CYS A 10 -12.26 20.08 -32.79
C CYS A 10 -12.94 19.88 -31.44
N GLY A 11 -13.61 18.73 -31.21
CA GLY A 11 -14.28 18.42 -29.95
C GLY A 11 -15.63 19.13 -29.73
N MET A 12 -16.09 19.95 -30.65
CA MET A 12 -17.38 20.63 -30.52
C MET A 12 -18.55 19.63 -30.53
N VAL A 13 -19.54 19.88 -29.68
CA VAL A 13 -20.80 19.12 -29.69
C VAL A 13 -21.55 19.38 -30.95
N VAL A 14 -21.94 18.32 -31.65
CA VAL A 14 -22.64 18.35 -32.94
C VAL A 14 -23.95 17.56 -32.85
N SER A 15 -24.98 18.08 -33.55
CA SER A 15 -26.25 17.35 -33.69
C SER A 15 -26.28 16.64 -35.05
N PRO A 16 -26.68 15.36 -35.12
CA PRO A 16 -26.83 14.63 -36.36
C PRO A 16 -27.72 15.34 -37.40
N GLU A 17 -28.66 16.16 -36.94
CA GLU A 17 -29.63 16.88 -37.81
C GLU A 17 -29.03 18.11 -38.50
N THR A 18 -27.96 18.70 -37.92
CA THR A 18 -27.40 19.98 -38.42
C THR A 18 -25.92 19.88 -38.79
N SER A 19 -25.31 18.69 -38.69
CA SER A 19 -23.88 18.45 -38.85
C SER A 19 -23.58 17.72 -40.16
N LEU A 20 -22.33 17.80 -40.62
CA LEU A 20 -21.85 17.16 -41.83
C LEU A 20 -21.49 15.70 -41.59
N PRO A 21 -22.21 14.71 -42.13
CA PRO A 21 -21.89 13.31 -41.93
C PRO A 21 -20.79 12.81 -42.87
N LEU A 22 -19.98 11.86 -42.38
CA LEU A 22 -19.03 11.07 -43.15
C LEU A 22 -19.04 9.63 -42.67
N THR A 23 -19.16 8.67 -43.59
CA THR A 23 -19.02 7.25 -43.25
C THR A 23 -17.56 6.84 -43.38
N PHE A 24 -16.97 6.36 -42.24
CA PHE A 24 -15.61 5.89 -42.20
C PHE A 24 -15.56 4.56 -41.40
N GLU A 25 -14.95 3.53 -41.96
CA GLU A 25 -14.87 2.17 -41.39
C GLU A 25 -16.24 1.63 -40.88
N GLY A 26 -17.30 1.89 -41.64
CA GLY A 26 -18.66 1.42 -41.32
C GLY A 26 -19.40 2.23 -40.25
N LYS A 27 -18.85 3.36 -39.79
CA LYS A 27 -19.46 4.25 -38.79
C LYS A 27 -19.73 5.62 -39.42
N THR A 28 -20.85 6.23 -39.05
CA THR A 28 -21.15 7.62 -39.45
C THR A 28 -20.60 8.57 -38.38
N VAL A 29 -19.72 9.46 -38.80
CA VAL A 29 -19.09 10.50 -37.99
C VAL A 29 -19.63 11.86 -38.42
N TYR A 30 -19.85 12.75 -37.46
CA TYR A 30 -20.46 14.06 -37.72
C TYR A 30 -19.45 15.18 -37.42
N PHE A 31 -19.41 16.19 -38.31
CA PHE A 31 -18.47 17.31 -38.20
C PHE A 31 -19.21 18.64 -38.15
N CYS A 32 -18.66 19.59 -37.40
CA CYS A 32 -19.21 20.92 -37.23
C CYS A 32 -19.01 21.80 -38.49
N SER A 33 -18.05 21.45 -39.38
CA SER A 33 -17.71 22.21 -40.58
C SER A 33 -17.02 21.35 -41.64
N ASP A 34 -17.02 21.82 -42.90
CA ASP A 34 -16.25 21.20 -43.98
C ASP A 34 -14.76 21.12 -43.64
N TYR A 35 -14.21 22.15 -42.99
CA TYR A 35 -12.80 22.16 -42.55
C TYR A 35 -12.45 20.99 -41.63
N CYS A 36 -13.28 20.68 -40.66
CA CYS A 36 -13.07 19.54 -39.77
C CYS A 36 -13.21 18.22 -40.52
N ARG A 37 -14.21 18.09 -41.40
CA ARG A 37 -14.40 16.89 -42.21
C ARG A 37 -13.20 16.65 -43.14
N ASP A 38 -12.71 17.68 -43.84
CA ASP A 38 -11.59 17.58 -44.77
C ASP A 38 -10.27 17.26 -44.05
N LYS A 39 -10.02 17.85 -42.86
CA LYS A 39 -8.89 17.48 -42.00
C LYS A 39 -8.94 16.03 -41.55
N PHE A 40 -10.12 15.56 -41.19
CA PHE A 40 -10.32 14.17 -40.84
C PHE A 40 -10.02 13.24 -42.02
N GLN A 41 -10.53 13.55 -43.21
CA GLN A 41 -10.30 12.74 -44.42
C GLN A 41 -8.82 12.67 -44.82
N GLN A 42 -8.05 13.75 -44.61
CA GLN A 42 -6.61 13.80 -44.91
C GLN A 42 -5.80 12.91 -43.96
N GLN A 43 -6.16 12.83 -42.70
CA GLN A 43 -5.43 12.08 -41.66
C GLN A 43 -6.38 11.37 -40.70
N PRO A 44 -7.19 10.39 -41.09
CA PRO A 44 -8.23 9.79 -40.26
C PRO A 44 -7.66 9.13 -38.99
N LYS A 45 -6.46 8.54 -39.10
CA LYS A 45 -5.77 7.86 -37.99
C LYS A 45 -5.34 8.80 -36.87
N ARG A 46 -5.24 10.10 -37.12
CA ARG A 46 -4.89 11.13 -36.15
C ARG A 46 -6.07 11.48 -35.23
N TYR A 47 -7.29 11.30 -35.71
CA TYR A 47 -8.53 11.69 -35.04
C TYR A 47 -9.28 10.43 -34.59
N ARG A 48 -9.63 10.34 -33.33
CA ARG A 48 -10.40 9.21 -32.80
C ARG A 48 -11.87 9.33 -33.16
N ILE A 49 -12.42 8.28 -33.78
CA ILE A 49 -13.87 8.10 -33.87
C ILE A 49 -14.30 7.46 -32.55
N ALA A 50 -14.75 8.25 -31.59
CA ALA A 50 -15.32 7.74 -30.36
C ALA A 50 -16.71 7.16 -30.66
N ALA A 51 -16.86 5.84 -30.47
CA ALA A 51 -18.18 5.31 -30.17
C ALA A 51 -18.43 5.71 -28.70
N VAL A 52 -19.21 6.77 -28.50
CA VAL A 52 -19.58 7.24 -27.16
C VAL A 52 -20.50 6.18 -26.55
N THR A 53 -19.93 5.29 -25.72
CA THR A 53 -20.68 4.48 -24.78
C THR A 53 -20.47 5.09 -23.39
N ALA A 54 -21.40 4.92 -22.49
CA ALA A 54 -21.27 5.40 -21.11
C ALA A 54 -19.95 4.92 -20.42
N ASP A 55 -19.39 3.80 -20.88
CA ASP A 55 -18.09 3.26 -20.43
C ASP A 55 -16.90 4.12 -20.88
N ASN A 56 -16.97 4.75 -22.08
CA ASN A 56 -15.91 5.64 -22.56
C ASN A 56 -15.89 6.97 -21.78
N ASP A 57 -17.07 7.54 -21.47
CA ASP A 57 -17.16 8.77 -20.68
C ASP A 57 -16.61 8.55 -19.26
N ALA A 58 -16.88 7.39 -18.67
CA ALA A 58 -16.33 7.00 -17.36
C ALA A 58 -14.79 6.89 -17.37
N LYS A 59 -14.20 6.35 -18.45
CA LYS A 59 -12.73 6.24 -18.61
C LYS A 59 -12.09 7.60 -18.89
N GLU A 60 -12.70 8.40 -19.73
CA GLU A 60 -12.22 9.76 -20.04
C GLU A 60 -12.30 10.71 -18.83
N SER A 61 -13.17 10.43 -17.86
CA SER A 61 -13.28 11.21 -16.63
C SER A 61 -12.13 10.96 -15.64
N ARG A 62 -11.38 9.84 -15.76
CA ARG A 62 -10.25 9.54 -14.87
C ARG A 62 -9.09 10.49 -15.16
N ARG A 63 -8.60 11.14 -14.10
CA ARG A 63 -7.54 12.16 -14.17
C ARG A 63 -6.21 11.71 -13.62
N ILE A 64 -6.22 10.71 -12.76
CA ILE A 64 -5.06 10.24 -12.02
C ILE A 64 -4.88 8.74 -12.29
N ALA A 65 -3.66 8.34 -12.65
CA ALA A 65 -3.27 6.94 -12.73
C ALA A 65 -2.30 6.63 -11.57
N TYR A 66 -2.69 5.72 -10.68
CA TYR A 66 -1.92 5.31 -9.51
C TYR A 66 -1.21 4.00 -9.79
N PHE A 67 0.12 4.03 -9.89
CA PHE A 67 0.97 2.88 -10.20
C PHE A 67 1.62 2.31 -8.96
N THR A 68 1.50 1.01 -8.76
CA THR A 68 2.09 0.32 -7.60
C THR A 68 2.47 -1.12 -7.97
N MET A 69 3.56 -1.63 -7.39
CA MET A 69 3.99 -3.02 -7.61
C MET A 69 3.07 -4.03 -6.89
N GLU A 70 2.52 -3.66 -5.75
CA GLU A 70 1.63 -4.49 -4.95
C GLU A 70 0.38 -3.73 -4.49
N ILE A 71 -0.75 -4.44 -4.38
CA ILE A 71 -2.01 -3.86 -3.96
C ILE A 71 -2.92 -4.91 -3.31
N ALA A 72 -3.42 -4.61 -2.11
CA ALA A 72 -4.37 -5.46 -1.39
C ALA A 72 -5.82 -5.08 -1.74
N LEU A 73 -6.42 -5.81 -2.66
CA LEU A 73 -7.78 -5.57 -3.17
C LEU A 73 -8.82 -6.36 -2.39
N ASP A 74 -8.66 -7.67 -2.38
CA ASP A 74 -9.54 -8.64 -1.70
C ASP A 74 -8.65 -9.72 -1.06
N ARG A 75 -9.16 -10.39 -0.02
CA ARG A 75 -8.43 -11.46 0.68
C ARG A 75 -8.05 -12.65 -0.23
N ASN A 76 -8.84 -12.87 -1.28
CA ASN A 76 -8.64 -13.97 -2.23
C ASN A 76 -7.82 -13.55 -3.47
N ILE A 77 -7.35 -12.30 -3.53
CA ILE A 77 -6.50 -11.78 -4.61
C ILE A 77 -5.09 -11.56 -4.06
N PRO A 78 -4.11 -12.42 -4.38
CA PRO A 78 -2.80 -12.45 -3.71
C PRO A 78 -1.82 -11.43 -4.30
N THR A 79 -2.27 -10.20 -4.58
CA THR A 79 -1.49 -9.14 -5.24
C THR A 79 -0.75 -8.23 -4.26
N TYR A 80 -0.52 -8.68 -3.03
CA TYR A 80 0.22 -7.93 -2.00
C TYR A 80 1.11 -8.86 -1.17
N SER A 81 2.14 -8.29 -0.54
CA SER A 81 3.01 -8.99 0.42
C SER A 81 3.01 -8.32 1.79
N GLY A 82 2.85 -7.01 1.85
CA GLY A 82 3.03 -6.26 3.07
C GLY A 82 2.32 -4.92 3.12
N GLY A 83 2.89 -4.00 3.94
CA GLY A 83 2.29 -2.71 4.24
C GLY A 83 2.08 -1.80 3.04
N LEU A 84 2.97 -1.86 2.05
CA LEU A 84 2.87 -1.06 0.83
C LEU A 84 1.60 -1.39 0.03
N GLY A 85 1.35 -2.69 -0.21
CA GLY A 85 0.16 -3.13 -0.92
C GLY A 85 -1.13 -2.89 -0.15
N VAL A 86 -1.10 -3.05 1.17
CA VAL A 86 -2.26 -2.75 2.03
C VAL A 86 -2.59 -1.26 1.98
N LEU A 87 -1.58 -0.38 2.06
CA LEU A 87 -1.78 1.06 1.93
C LEU A 87 -2.35 1.45 0.56
N ALA A 88 -1.83 0.86 -0.52
CA ALA A 88 -2.35 1.10 -1.86
C ALA A 88 -3.84 0.73 -1.98
N GLY A 89 -4.24 -0.42 -1.43
CA GLY A 89 -5.64 -0.82 -1.36
C GLY A 89 -6.50 0.14 -0.54
N ASP A 90 -6.02 0.54 0.64
CA ASP A 90 -6.70 1.50 1.52
C ASP A 90 -6.84 2.88 0.88
N MET A 91 -5.82 3.34 0.15
CA MET A 91 -5.87 4.59 -0.62
C MET A 91 -6.96 4.55 -1.70
N LEU A 92 -7.03 3.48 -2.49
CA LEU A 92 -8.03 3.38 -3.56
C LEU A 92 -9.47 3.24 -3.01
N ARG A 93 -9.66 2.58 -1.86
CA ARG A 93 -10.96 2.57 -1.16
C ARG A 93 -11.39 3.98 -0.76
N ALA A 94 -10.48 4.74 -0.16
CA ALA A 94 -10.76 6.13 0.19
C ALA A 94 -10.98 7.03 -1.05
N CYS A 95 -10.28 6.77 -2.16
CA CYS A 95 -10.55 7.46 -3.44
C CYS A 95 -11.97 7.15 -3.95
N ALA A 96 -12.46 5.91 -3.79
CA ALA A 96 -13.83 5.55 -4.12
C ALA A 96 -14.84 6.29 -3.24
N ASP A 97 -14.64 6.27 -1.92
CA ASP A 97 -15.51 6.97 -0.96
C ASP A 97 -15.60 8.47 -1.23
N LEU A 98 -14.49 9.09 -1.64
CA LEU A 98 -14.38 10.53 -1.91
C LEU A 98 -14.64 10.92 -3.36
N ASN A 99 -14.97 9.96 -4.23
CA ASN A 99 -15.18 10.16 -5.67
C ASN A 99 -13.98 10.81 -6.39
N VAL A 100 -12.75 10.49 -5.96
CA VAL A 100 -11.54 10.96 -6.64
C VAL A 100 -11.36 10.19 -7.95
N PRO A 101 -11.12 10.87 -9.09
CA PRO A 101 -11.12 10.25 -10.42
C PRO A 101 -9.81 9.49 -10.72
N VAL A 102 -9.55 8.41 -10.00
CA VAL A 102 -8.34 7.57 -10.08
C VAL A 102 -8.61 6.31 -10.92
N VAL A 103 -7.57 5.81 -11.58
CA VAL A 103 -7.44 4.42 -12.06
C VAL A 103 -6.19 3.80 -11.45
N GLY A 104 -6.31 2.62 -10.87
CA GLY A 104 -5.18 1.86 -10.32
C GLY A 104 -4.47 1.02 -11.39
N MET A 105 -3.14 0.86 -11.28
CA MET A 105 -2.31 0.02 -12.15
C MET A 105 -1.35 -0.81 -11.32
N SER A 106 -1.37 -2.14 -11.52
CA SER A 106 -0.44 -3.07 -10.88
C SER A 106 -0.20 -4.30 -11.76
N LEU A 107 0.55 -5.27 -11.26
CA LEU A 107 0.76 -6.58 -11.89
C LEU A 107 -0.15 -7.65 -11.26
N LEU A 108 -0.48 -8.69 -12.01
CA LEU A 108 -1.49 -9.67 -11.59
C LEU A 108 -1.04 -10.62 -10.48
N TRP A 109 0.21 -11.03 -10.44
CA TRP A 109 0.77 -11.97 -9.46
C TRP A 109 0.01 -13.30 -9.33
N ARG A 110 0.01 -14.09 -10.38
CA ARG A 110 -0.74 -15.38 -10.45
C ARG A 110 -0.40 -16.38 -9.36
N LYS A 111 0.84 -16.34 -8.83
CA LYS A 111 1.33 -17.19 -7.72
C LYS A 111 1.48 -16.42 -6.42
N GLY A 112 1.06 -15.14 -6.41
CA GLY A 112 1.11 -14.29 -5.23
C GLY A 112 2.50 -14.06 -4.68
N TYR A 113 2.56 -13.83 -3.36
CA TYR A 113 3.82 -13.79 -2.61
C TYR A 113 4.24 -15.22 -2.22
N PHE A 114 3.64 -15.81 -1.22
CA PHE A 114 3.71 -17.25 -0.87
C PHE A 114 2.73 -17.60 0.26
N GLU A 115 2.41 -18.89 0.38
CA GLU A 115 1.80 -19.48 1.58
C GLU A 115 2.90 -19.90 2.55
N GLN A 116 2.76 -19.53 3.82
CA GLN A 116 3.71 -19.87 4.87
C GLN A 116 3.21 -21.05 5.69
N SER A 117 4.09 -22.03 5.94
CA SER A 117 3.95 -22.98 7.04
C SER A 117 5.20 -22.93 7.92
N ILE A 118 5.03 -23.20 9.23
CA ILE A 118 6.12 -23.15 10.20
C ILE A 118 6.15 -24.48 10.94
N ASP A 119 7.33 -25.09 11.04
CA ASP A 119 7.48 -26.33 11.78
C ASP A 119 7.63 -26.11 13.30
N SER A 120 7.75 -27.21 14.06
CA SER A 120 7.87 -27.18 15.53
C SER A 120 9.12 -26.43 16.05
N GLU A 121 10.15 -26.30 15.21
CA GLU A 121 11.38 -25.58 15.54
C GLU A 121 11.31 -24.08 15.19
N GLY A 122 10.27 -23.66 14.47
CA GLY A 122 10.08 -22.29 14.04
C GLY A 122 10.64 -22.00 12.64
N LEU A 123 11.02 -23.04 11.89
CA LEU A 123 11.52 -22.88 10.53
C LEU A 123 10.37 -22.59 9.57
N GLN A 124 10.50 -21.50 8.83
CA GLN A 124 9.53 -21.10 7.80
C GLN A 124 9.74 -21.90 6.52
N HIS A 125 8.64 -22.40 5.97
CA HIS A 125 8.56 -23.05 4.67
C HIS A 125 7.61 -22.27 3.77
N GLU A 126 7.96 -22.09 2.49
CA GLU A 126 7.20 -21.31 1.52
C GLU A 126 6.63 -22.20 0.42
N ARG A 127 5.36 -21.96 0.04
CA ARG A 127 4.70 -22.58 -1.09
C ARG A 127 4.03 -21.53 -1.98
N PRO A 128 3.99 -21.73 -3.30
CA PRO A 128 3.25 -20.82 -4.18
C PRO A 128 1.77 -20.78 -3.86
N VAL A 129 1.18 -19.59 -3.91
CA VAL A 129 -0.28 -19.40 -3.82
C VAL A 129 -0.92 -19.90 -5.12
N HIS A 130 -2.13 -20.45 -5.02
CA HIS A 130 -2.94 -20.85 -6.17
C HIS A 130 -4.07 -19.86 -6.38
N PHE A 131 -4.02 -19.10 -7.49
CA PHE A 131 -5.00 -18.08 -7.80
C PHE A 131 -5.53 -18.23 -9.24
N GLU A 132 -6.85 -18.27 -9.38
CA GLU A 132 -7.55 -18.30 -10.67
C GLU A 132 -8.19 -16.93 -10.94
N PRO A 133 -7.57 -16.07 -11.76
CA PRO A 133 -8.04 -14.69 -11.97
C PRO A 133 -9.49 -14.60 -12.43
N GLY A 134 -9.93 -15.47 -13.33
CA GLY A 134 -11.27 -15.44 -13.91
C GLY A 134 -12.43 -15.63 -12.93
N LYS A 135 -12.14 -16.03 -11.67
CA LYS A 135 -13.18 -16.13 -10.63
C LYS A 135 -13.56 -14.79 -10.03
N LEU A 136 -12.62 -13.84 -9.99
CA LEU A 136 -12.78 -12.56 -9.28
C LEU A 136 -12.50 -11.33 -10.16
N LEU A 137 -11.80 -11.52 -11.28
CA LEU A 137 -11.37 -10.45 -12.16
C LEU A 137 -12.03 -10.56 -13.53
N ARG A 138 -12.24 -9.43 -14.16
CA ARG A 138 -12.75 -9.33 -15.53
C ARG A 138 -11.58 -9.21 -16.51
N LEU A 139 -11.45 -10.18 -17.44
CA LEU A 139 -10.46 -10.11 -18.52
C LEU A 139 -10.78 -8.96 -19.47
N LEU A 140 -9.78 -8.15 -19.79
CA LEU A 140 -9.90 -7.05 -20.74
C LEU A 140 -9.39 -7.47 -22.14
N PRO A 141 -9.98 -6.94 -23.23
CA PRO A 141 -9.61 -7.35 -24.59
C PRO A 141 -8.31 -6.71 -25.09
N ALA A 142 -7.88 -5.59 -24.47
CA ALA A 142 -6.68 -4.87 -24.90
C ALA A 142 -5.41 -5.69 -24.70
N ARG A 143 -4.48 -5.55 -25.64
CA ARG A 143 -3.13 -6.11 -25.62
C ARG A 143 -2.14 -5.04 -26.03
N VAL A 144 -0.99 -5.02 -25.38
CA VAL A 144 0.14 -4.13 -25.74
C VAL A 144 1.43 -4.92 -25.75
N ASP A 145 2.44 -4.43 -26.44
CA ASP A 145 3.76 -5.02 -26.49
C ASP A 145 4.74 -4.15 -25.69
N VAL A 146 5.63 -4.80 -24.94
CA VAL A 146 6.77 -4.18 -24.25
C VAL A 146 8.05 -4.86 -24.75
N SER A 147 9.07 -4.07 -25.12
CA SER A 147 10.36 -4.65 -25.50
C SER A 147 11.14 -5.02 -24.23
N ILE A 148 11.52 -6.29 -24.09
CA ILE A 148 12.37 -6.81 -23.03
C ILE A 148 13.47 -7.64 -23.69
N GLU A 149 14.73 -7.26 -23.52
CA GLU A 149 15.89 -7.90 -24.17
C GLU A 149 15.75 -8.01 -25.69
N GLY A 150 15.18 -6.98 -26.31
CA GLY A 150 14.93 -6.94 -27.76
C GLY A 150 13.76 -7.82 -28.24
N ARG A 151 13.09 -8.55 -27.37
CA ARG A 151 11.88 -9.33 -27.67
C ARG A 151 10.62 -8.50 -27.42
N ALA A 152 9.61 -8.70 -28.24
CA ALA A 152 8.27 -8.15 -27.99
C ALA A 152 7.52 -9.06 -27.00
N VAL A 153 7.38 -8.61 -25.76
CA VAL A 153 6.59 -9.30 -24.74
C VAL A 153 5.16 -8.77 -24.77
N ARG A 154 4.21 -9.65 -25.06
CA ARG A 154 2.78 -9.35 -25.09
C ARG A 154 2.22 -9.22 -23.67
N VAL A 155 1.52 -8.11 -23.38
CA VAL A 155 0.91 -7.84 -22.08
C VAL A 155 -0.60 -7.74 -22.25
N GLY A 156 -1.34 -8.56 -21.51
CA GLY A 156 -2.79 -8.47 -21.33
C GLY A 156 -3.14 -7.75 -20.03
N ALA A 157 -4.43 -7.66 -19.74
CA ALA A 157 -4.89 -7.04 -18.52
C ALA A 157 -6.18 -7.64 -17.99
N TRP A 158 -6.33 -7.58 -16.68
CA TRP A 158 -7.53 -7.90 -15.92
C TRP A 158 -7.98 -6.67 -15.15
N GLN A 159 -9.27 -6.60 -14.82
CA GLN A 159 -9.81 -5.48 -14.02
C GLN A 159 -10.51 -5.99 -12.78
N TYR A 160 -10.25 -5.31 -11.68
CA TYR A 160 -11.01 -5.35 -10.43
C TYR A 160 -11.58 -3.97 -10.14
N ASP A 161 -12.81 -3.88 -9.65
CA ASP A 161 -13.45 -2.61 -9.30
C ASP A 161 -13.50 -2.47 -7.78
N VAL A 162 -12.81 -1.46 -7.24
CA VAL A 162 -12.76 -1.14 -5.80
C VAL A 162 -13.85 -0.14 -5.47
N GLY A 163 -14.63 -0.38 -4.40
CA GLY A 163 -15.72 0.48 -3.93
C GLY A 163 -17.10 -0.14 -4.16
N ASP A 164 -18.13 0.63 -3.85
CA ASP A 164 -19.52 0.21 -3.91
C ASP A 164 -20.20 0.69 -5.21
N ALA A 165 -21.44 0.22 -5.45
CA ALA A 165 -22.21 0.50 -6.67
C ALA A 165 -22.42 1.98 -7.03
N GLY A 166 -22.13 2.91 -6.11
CA GLY A 166 -22.24 4.36 -6.33
C GLY A 166 -20.96 5.03 -6.82
N SER A 167 -19.79 4.46 -6.52
CA SER A 167 -18.47 4.99 -6.94
C SER A 167 -17.44 3.88 -6.91
N THR A 168 -16.92 3.52 -8.07
CA THR A 168 -15.89 2.49 -8.19
C THR A 168 -14.62 3.03 -8.81
N ILE A 169 -13.49 2.51 -8.34
CA ILE A 169 -12.16 2.76 -8.90
C ILE A 169 -11.72 1.50 -9.65
N PRO A 170 -11.56 1.56 -10.98
CA PRO A 170 -11.01 0.44 -11.74
C PRO A 170 -9.54 0.25 -11.41
N VAL A 171 -9.14 -0.98 -11.10
CA VAL A 171 -7.75 -1.40 -10.93
C VAL A 171 -7.41 -2.36 -12.06
N ILE A 172 -6.42 -1.98 -12.86
CA ILE A 172 -5.93 -2.74 -13.99
C ILE A 172 -4.72 -3.54 -13.54
N LEU A 173 -4.81 -4.87 -13.67
CA LEU A 173 -3.75 -5.81 -13.33
C LEU A 173 -3.16 -6.37 -14.61
N LEU A 174 -1.89 -6.05 -14.88
CA LEU A 174 -1.17 -6.47 -16.07
C LEU A 174 -0.75 -7.93 -15.96
N ASP A 175 -0.82 -8.64 -17.07
CA ASP A 175 -0.58 -10.08 -17.14
C ASP A 175 0.23 -10.44 -18.40
N THR A 176 1.36 -11.09 -18.20
CA THR A 176 2.22 -11.58 -19.28
C THR A 176 2.02 -13.07 -19.57
N ASP A 177 1.19 -13.79 -18.78
CA ASP A 177 0.93 -15.21 -19.01
C ASP A 177 -0.04 -15.42 -20.19
N LEU A 178 0.46 -15.15 -21.39
CA LEU A 178 -0.22 -15.30 -22.67
C LEU A 178 0.51 -16.32 -23.53
N GLU A 179 -0.23 -17.07 -24.36
CA GLU A 179 0.33 -18.15 -25.19
C GLU A 179 1.35 -17.66 -26.21
N GLU A 180 1.25 -16.39 -26.62
CA GLU A 180 2.17 -15.75 -27.56
C GLU A 180 3.56 -15.48 -26.98
N ASN A 181 3.71 -15.50 -25.65
CA ASN A 181 4.96 -15.25 -24.96
C ASN A 181 5.79 -16.52 -24.73
N SER A 182 7.10 -16.36 -24.62
CA SER A 182 7.99 -17.43 -24.17
C SER A 182 7.67 -17.83 -22.71
N GLU A 183 8.09 -19.00 -22.28
CA GLU A 183 7.88 -19.47 -20.90
C GLU A 183 8.46 -18.49 -19.86
N TYR A 184 9.65 -17.94 -20.13
CA TYR A 184 10.27 -16.92 -19.29
C TYR A 184 9.41 -15.63 -19.22
N ASP A 185 9.00 -15.10 -20.38
CA ASP A 185 8.22 -13.87 -20.44
C ASP A 185 6.84 -14.04 -19.79
N ARG A 186 6.21 -15.22 -19.94
CA ARG A 186 4.96 -15.56 -19.22
C ARG A 186 5.11 -15.54 -17.71
N SER A 187 6.29 -15.84 -17.19
CA SER A 187 6.55 -15.89 -15.75
C SER A 187 6.68 -14.50 -15.09
N LEU A 188 6.89 -13.42 -15.85
CA LEU A 188 7.18 -12.08 -15.31
C LEU A 188 6.10 -11.54 -14.36
N THR A 189 4.84 -11.96 -14.52
CA THR A 189 3.75 -11.61 -13.63
C THR A 189 3.29 -12.77 -12.72
N ALA A 190 4.18 -13.77 -12.52
CA ALA A 190 3.84 -14.94 -11.70
C ALA A 190 3.98 -14.64 -10.19
N CYS A 191 5.17 -14.26 -9.73
CA CYS A 191 5.49 -14.13 -8.32
C CYS A 191 5.84 -12.68 -7.94
N LEU A 192 5.18 -12.16 -6.92
CA LEU A 192 5.50 -10.87 -6.32
C LEU A 192 6.87 -10.96 -5.62
N TYR A 193 7.80 -10.06 -5.97
CA TYR A 193 9.17 -10.02 -5.45
C TYR A 193 9.98 -11.31 -5.70
N GLY A 194 9.62 -12.07 -6.74
CA GLY A 194 10.37 -13.24 -7.16
C GLY A 194 11.57 -12.90 -8.05
N GLY A 195 12.44 -13.91 -8.26
CA GLY A 195 13.56 -13.84 -9.18
C GLY A 195 14.76 -13.02 -8.67
N ASP A 196 15.67 -12.74 -9.60
CA ASP A 196 16.85 -11.93 -9.39
C ASP A 196 16.62 -10.45 -9.77
N ARG A 197 17.69 -9.65 -9.79
CA ARG A 197 17.61 -8.23 -10.13
C ARG A 197 17.21 -7.98 -11.59
N ASP A 198 17.65 -8.82 -12.51
CA ASP A 198 17.32 -8.68 -13.93
C ASP A 198 15.83 -8.98 -14.16
N TYR A 199 15.33 -10.03 -13.52
CA TYR A 199 13.91 -10.37 -13.51
C TYR A 199 13.07 -9.24 -12.89
N ARG A 200 13.56 -8.64 -11.80
CA ARG A 200 12.92 -7.49 -11.16
C ARG A 200 12.83 -6.28 -12.10
N LEU A 201 13.91 -5.95 -12.82
CA LEU A 201 13.92 -4.86 -13.80
C LEU A 201 12.92 -5.13 -14.94
N ALA A 202 12.81 -6.39 -15.41
CA ALA A 202 11.81 -6.76 -16.41
C ALA A 202 10.37 -6.59 -15.88
N GLN A 203 10.08 -6.96 -14.64
CA GLN A 203 8.78 -6.71 -13.99
C GLN A 203 8.44 -5.21 -13.92
N GLU A 204 9.41 -4.37 -13.52
CA GLU A 204 9.23 -2.92 -13.45
C GLU A 204 9.06 -2.29 -14.84
N THR A 205 9.68 -2.88 -15.87
CA THR A 205 9.46 -2.51 -17.28
C THR A 205 8.02 -2.79 -17.72
N VAL A 206 7.49 -3.97 -17.38
CA VAL A 206 6.07 -4.29 -17.64
C VAL A 206 5.15 -3.33 -16.90
N LEU A 207 5.40 -3.05 -15.62
CA LEU A 207 4.57 -2.13 -14.83
C LEU A 207 4.60 -0.70 -15.40
N GLY A 208 5.79 -0.12 -15.55
CA GLY A 208 5.95 1.28 -15.93
C GLY A 208 5.57 1.51 -17.40
N ILE A 209 6.32 0.93 -18.33
CA ILE A 209 6.12 1.11 -19.77
C ILE A 209 4.84 0.43 -20.25
N GLY A 210 4.65 -0.84 -19.87
CA GLY A 210 3.46 -1.61 -20.23
C GLY A 210 2.17 -1.01 -19.68
N GLY A 211 2.20 -0.53 -18.44
CA GLY A 211 1.05 0.09 -17.78
C GLY A 211 0.58 1.36 -18.49
N VAL A 212 1.51 2.24 -18.85
CA VAL A 212 1.17 3.45 -19.59
C VAL A 212 0.59 3.14 -20.98
N ARG A 213 1.19 2.19 -21.71
CA ARG A 213 0.65 1.70 -22.99
C ARG A 213 -0.75 1.11 -22.83
N MET A 214 -0.95 0.32 -21.78
CA MET A 214 -2.24 -0.32 -21.49
C MET A 214 -3.33 0.71 -21.18
N LEU A 215 -3.06 1.75 -20.39
CA LEU A 215 -4.01 2.83 -20.13
C LEU A 215 -4.52 3.47 -21.44
N ARG A 216 -3.60 3.75 -22.38
CA ARG A 216 -3.99 4.29 -23.70
C ARG A 216 -4.82 3.30 -24.50
N ALA A 217 -4.39 2.04 -24.57
CA ALA A 217 -5.10 1.01 -25.31
C ALA A 217 -6.52 0.77 -24.78
N LEU A 218 -6.73 0.95 -23.48
CA LEU A 218 -8.03 0.86 -22.81
C LEU A 218 -8.88 2.12 -22.94
N GLY A 219 -8.31 3.25 -23.42
CA GLY A 219 -9.05 4.50 -23.62
C GLY A 219 -8.99 5.49 -22.44
N TYR A 220 -8.13 5.31 -21.46
CA TYR A 220 -7.91 6.28 -20.37
C TYR A 220 -7.10 7.50 -20.84
N CYS A 221 -7.62 8.22 -21.85
CA CYS A 221 -6.92 9.36 -22.46
C CYS A 221 -7.03 10.66 -21.66
N GLY A 222 -7.92 10.70 -20.67
CA GLY A 222 -8.12 11.84 -19.78
C GLY A 222 -7.11 11.96 -18.63
N VAL A 223 -6.21 10.97 -18.45
CA VAL A 223 -5.22 10.96 -17.37
C VAL A 223 -4.23 12.12 -17.53
N GLN A 224 -4.15 12.94 -16.48
CA GLN A 224 -3.29 14.11 -16.39
C GLN A 224 -2.10 13.87 -15.47
N HIS A 225 -2.30 13.09 -14.39
CA HIS A 225 -1.30 12.82 -13.37
C HIS A 225 -1.01 11.33 -13.24
N PHE A 226 0.28 11.00 -13.16
CA PHE A 226 0.80 9.66 -12.96
C PHE A 226 1.46 9.60 -11.59
N HIS A 227 0.81 8.95 -10.64
CA HIS A 227 1.32 8.81 -9.28
C HIS A 227 2.11 7.51 -9.15
N MET A 228 3.40 7.63 -8.93
CA MET A 228 4.34 6.54 -8.69
C MET A 228 4.40 6.22 -7.19
N ASN A 229 3.84 5.07 -6.81
CA ASN A 229 3.93 4.55 -5.45
C ASN A 229 5.19 3.72 -5.31
N GLU A 230 6.31 4.36 -4.96
CA GLU A 230 7.68 3.87 -4.89
C GLU A 230 8.39 3.76 -6.26
N GLY A 231 9.71 3.57 -6.21
CA GLY A 231 10.62 3.54 -7.36
C GLY A 231 10.26 2.55 -8.45
N HIS A 232 9.64 1.43 -8.10
CA HIS A 232 9.29 0.38 -9.07
C HIS A 232 8.41 0.86 -10.25
N ALA A 233 7.74 1.98 -10.10
CA ALA A 233 6.91 2.54 -11.16
C ALA A 233 7.65 3.58 -12.02
N SER A 234 8.88 3.97 -11.69
CA SER A 234 9.56 5.12 -12.29
C SER A 234 9.82 4.99 -13.79
N LEU A 235 9.87 3.77 -14.34
CA LEU A 235 10.01 3.55 -15.78
C LEU A 235 8.79 4.05 -16.59
N LEU A 236 7.65 4.37 -15.95
CA LEU A 236 6.53 5.01 -16.63
C LEU A 236 6.94 6.37 -17.23
N THR A 237 7.89 7.07 -16.61
CA THR A 237 8.37 8.36 -17.08
C THR A 237 9.06 8.27 -18.45
N LEU A 238 9.71 7.14 -18.74
CA LEU A 238 10.34 6.87 -20.04
C LEU A 238 9.30 6.73 -21.14
N GLU A 239 8.18 6.05 -20.87
CA GLU A 239 7.10 5.93 -21.84
C GLU A 239 6.37 7.27 -22.05
N LEU A 240 6.26 8.10 -21.00
CA LEU A 240 5.72 9.46 -21.15
C LEU A 240 6.63 10.33 -22.02
N MET A 241 7.95 10.25 -21.89
CA MET A 241 8.89 10.91 -22.81
C MET A 241 8.75 10.39 -24.25
N ASN A 242 8.64 9.07 -24.41
CA ASN A 242 8.46 8.46 -25.72
C ASN A 242 7.18 8.94 -26.44
N TRP A 243 6.14 9.32 -25.71
CA TRP A 243 4.90 9.88 -26.28
C TRP A 243 5.08 11.23 -26.96
N GLN A 244 6.10 11.98 -26.61
CA GLN A 244 6.38 13.28 -27.21
C GLN A 244 6.88 13.14 -28.67
N GLY A 245 7.30 11.92 -29.07
CA GLY A 245 7.60 11.58 -30.46
C GLY A 245 8.95 12.06 -30.97
N GLY A 246 9.82 12.49 -30.06
CA GLY A 246 11.19 12.89 -30.39
C GLY A 246 12.15 11.69 -30.51
N SER A 247 13.09 11.74 -31.43
CA SER A 247 14.17 10.76 -31.56
C SER A 247 15.54 11.29 -31.08
N ALA A 248 15.62 12.59 -30.80
CA ALA A 248 16.83 13.24 -30.29
C ALA A 248 16.62 13.80 -28.89
N PRO A 249 17.67 13.88 -28.03
CA PRO A 249 17.56 14.45 -26.68
C PRO A 249 17.00 15.87 -26.63
N ALA A 250 17.19 16.66 -27.68
CA ALA A 250 16.65 18.02 -27.80
C ALA A 250 15.12 18.05 -28.00
N ASP A 251 14.50 16.91 -28.33
CA ASP A 251 13.06 16.82 -28.61
C ASP A 251 12.25 16.44 -27.35
N TRP A 252 12.92 16.04 -26.24
CA TRP A 252 12.25 15.63 -25.00
C TRP A 252 12.00 16.80 -24.07
N ASP A 253 10.75 17.04 -23.76
CA ASP A 253 10.33 18.02 -22.77
C ASP A 253 10.23 17.34 -21.38
N PHE A 254 11.34 17.35 -20.64
CA PHE A 254 11.40 16.81 -19.28
C PHE A 254 10.45 17.53 -18.33
N GLU A 255 10.17 18.81 -18.59
CA GLU A 255 9.26 19.58 -17.75
C GLU A 255 7.80 19.15 -17.94
N ASP A 256 7.36 18.87 -19.16
CA ASP A 256 6.02 18.31 -19.40
C ASP A 256 5.84 16.97 -18.67
N VAL A 257 6.84 16.08 -18.72
CA VAL A 257 6.80 14.81 -17.97
C VAL A 257 6.76 15.08 -16.46
N ARG A 258 7.62 15.98 -15.97
CA ARG A 258 7.67 16.34 -14.54
C ARG A 258 6.34 16.86 -14.04
N GLN A 259 5.69 17.74 -14.79
CA GLN A 259 4.39 18.32 -14.43
C GLN A 259 3.28 17.28 -14.32
N ARG A 260 3.43 16.13 -14.95
CA ARG A 260 2.46 15.04 -14.91
C ARG A 260 2.73 14.03 -13.81
N CYS A 261 3.92 13.97 -13.24
CA CYS A 261 4.32 12.91 -12.32
C CYS A 261 4.32 13.36 -10.87
N ILE A 262 3.89 12.44 -10.00
CA ILE A 262 3.96 12.53 -8.54
C ILE A 262 4.71 11.30 -8.04
N PHE A 263 5.59 11.45 -7.07
CA PHE A 263 6.37 10.35 -6.52
C PHE A 263 6.24 10.28 -5.00
N THR A 264 5.83 9.12 -4.50
CA THR A 264 5.82 8.81 -3.07
C THR A 264 6.84 7.73 -2.76
N THR A 265 7.84 8.05 -1.91
CA THR A 265 8.78 7.05 -1.40
C THR A 265 8.29 6.46 -0.08
N HIS A 266 8.53 5.15 0.09
CA HIS A 266 8.19 4.39 1.30
C HIS A 266 9.43 3.79 1.97
N THR A 267 10.61 4.03 1.43
CA THR A 267 11.85 3.36 1.80
C THR A 267 12.74 4.30 2.61
N PRO A 268 12.98 4.00 3.92
CA PRO A 268 13.73 4.88 4.82
C PRO A 268 15.23 4.59 4.84
N VAL A 269 15.72 3.64 4.03
CA VAL A 269 17.13 3.18 4.04
C VAL A 269 17.68 3.09 2.61
N PRO A 270 18.95 3.50 2.38
CA PRO A 270 19.54 3.51 1.03
C PRO A 270 19.53 2.14 0.34
N ALA A 271 19.74 1.06 1.07
CA ALA A 271 19.80 -0.30 0.53
C ALA A 271 18.46 -0.86 0.05
N GLY A 272 17.35 -0.23 0.44
CA GLY A 272 16.00 -0.66 0.05
C GLY A 272 15.52 -0.05 -1.27
N HIS A 273 16.25 0.91 -1.85
CA HIS A 273 15.90 1.50 -3.15
C HIS A 273 16.40 0.64 -4.30
N ASP A 274 15.54 0.34 -5.26
CA ASP A 274 15.90 -0.47 -6.42
C ASP A 274 16.95 0.25 -7.29
N GLN A 275 18.06 -0.46 -7.55
CA GLN A 275 19.18 0.02 -8.36
C GLN A 275 19.63 -1.07 -9.31
N PHE A 276 19.86 -0.71 -10.59
CA PHE A 276 20.23 -1.63 -11.65
C PHE A 276 21.51 -1.20 -12.36
N ASP A 277 22.35 -2.17 -12.72
CA ASP A 277 23.57 -1.91 -13.49
C ASP A 277 23.20 -1.44 -14.90
N TRP A 278 23.96 -0.49 -15.45
CA TRP A 278 23.67 0.09 -16.76
C TRP A 278 23.69 -0.95 -17.89
N ALA A 279 24.51 -1.99 -17.78
CA ALA A 279 24.50 -3.09 -18.75
C ALA A 279 23.18 -3.87 -18.74
N ALA A 280 22.58 -4.07 -17.57
CA ALA A 280 21.26 -4.70 -17.46
C ALA A 280 20.15 -3.78 -18.02
N VAL A 281 20.21 -2.49 -17.75
CA VAL A 281 19.26 -1.49 -18.26
C VAL A 281 19.29 -1.44 -19.80
N GLU A 282 20.49 -1.38 -20.39
CA GLU A 282 20.66 -1.36 -21.85
C GLU A 282 20.12 -2.64 -22.50
N ARG A 283 20.39 -3.78 -21.90
CA ARG A 283 19.96 -5.08 -22.40
C ARG A 283 18.45 -5.31 -22.24
N ILE A 284 17.90 -5.04 -21.03
CA ILE A 284 16.53 -5.43 -20.66
C ILE A 284 15.51 -4.39 -21.12
N VAL A 285 15.74 -3.12 -20.79
CA VAL A 285 14.77 -2.05 -21.05
C VAL A 285 14.86 -1.57 -22.49
N ALA A 286 16.07 -1.62 -23.10
CA ALA A 286 16.35 -1.06 -24.44
C ALA A 286 15.64 0.30 -24.63
N PRO A 287 15.95 1.29 -23.79
CA PRO A 287 15.15 2.50 -23.72
C PRO A 287 15.24 3.31 -25.02
N ALA A 288 14.12 3.92 -25.41
CA ALA A 288 14.09 4.88 -26.50
C ALA A 288 14.90 6.16 -26.17
N VAL A 289 15.05 6.45 -24.89
CA VAL A 289 15.85 7.56 -24.34
C VAL A 289 17.33 7.16 -24.28
N SER A 290 18.25 8.03 -24.67
CA SER A 290 19.69 7.72 -24.66
C SER A 290 20.18 7.42 -23.25
N LEU A 291 21.17 6.50 -23.12
CA LEU A 291 21.75 6.15 -21.82
C LEU A 291 22.38 7.34 -21.11
N ASP A 292 22.93 8.32 -21.83
CA ASP A 292 23.51 9.51 -21.20
C ASP A 292 22.46 10.37 -20.51
N VAL A 293 21.28 10.50 -21.11
CA VAL A 293 20.14 11.18 -20.49
C VAL A 293 19.65 10.38 -19.28
N LEU A 294 19.55 9.06 -19.37
CA LEU A 294 19.17 8.23 -18.25
C LEU A 294 20.17 8.29 -17.08
N ARG A 295 21.47 8.36 -17.39
CA ARG A 295 22.52 8.56 -16.38
C ARG A 295 22.41 9.93 -15.69
N MET A 296 22.01 10.94 -16.44
CA MET A 296 21.73 12.26 -15.87
C MET A 296 20.53 12.25 -14.92
N LEU A 297 19.46 11.54 -15.28
CA LEU A 297 18.20 11.50 -14.53
C LEU A 297 18.18 10.45 -13.41
N GLY A 298 18.78 9.29 -13.62
CA GLY A 298 18.68 8.15 -12.72
C GLY A 298 19.97 7.80 -11.96
N GLY A 299 21.06 8.57 -12.16
CA GLY A 299 22.34 8.34 -11.47
C GLY A 299 23.46 7.84 -12.40
N ARG A 300 24.71 8.18 -12.08
CA ARG A 300 25.86 7.94 -12.98
C ARG A 300 26.36 6.49 -12.92
N GLU A 301 26.43 5.91 -11.74
CA GLU A 301 27.02 4.57 -11.52
C GLU A 301 26.02 3.44 -11.83
N ARG A 302 24.78 3.61 -11.40
CA ARG A 302 23.66 2.70 -11.57
C ARG A 302 22.39 3.48 -11.85
N LEU A 303 21.43 2.86 -12.50
CA LEU A 303 20.07 3.38 -12.55
C LEU A 303 19.45 3.20 -11.17
N ASN A 304 19.24 4.29 -10.46
CA ASN A 304 18.47 4.35 -9.22
C ASN A 304 17.05 4.80 -9.55
N MET A 305 16.09 3.91 -9.33
CA MET A 305 14.68 4.13 -9.67
C MET A 305 14.06 5.29 -8.88
N THR A 306 14.54 5.51 -7.65
CA THR A 306 14.11 6.64 -6.83
C THR A 306 14.63 7.96 -7.40
N LEU A 307 15.92 8.05 -7.80
CA LEU A 307 16.44 9.25 -8.45
C LEU A 307 15.69 9.58 -9.75
N LEU A 308 15.33 8.58 -10.54
CA LEU A 308 14.53 8.78 -11.74
C LEU A 308 13.15 9.37 -11.39
N GLY A 309 12.49 8.83 -10.36
CA GLY A 309 11.22 9.36 -9.85
C GLY A 309 11.35 10.79 -9.29
N LEU A 310 12.40 11.08 -8.51
CA LEU A 310 12.69 12.40 -7.95
C LEU A 310 12.89 13.46 -9.04
N ASN A 311 13.70 13.15 -10.07
CA ASN A 311 14.01 14.09 -11.13
C ASN A 311 12.84 14.39 -12.07
N LEU A 312 11.91 13.45 -12.21
CA LEU A 312 10.80 13.55 -13.16
C LEU A 312 9.43 13.66 -12.47
N SER A 313 9.40 14.18 -11.24
CA SER A 313 8.14 14.47 -10.54
C SER A 313 8.11 15.92 -10.05
N ARG A 314 6.93 16.56 -10.22
CA ARG A 314 6.70 17.91 -9.68
C ARG A 314 6.45 17.94 -8.18
N TYR A 315 5.91 16.84 -7.65
CA TYR A 315 5.63 16.67 -6.24
C TYR A 315 6.20 15.35 -5.74
N VAL A 316 6.98 15.43 -4.67
CA VAL A 316 7.63 14.29 -4.03
C VAL A 316 7.32 14.30 -2.55
N ASN A 317 6.94 13.15 -2.00
CA ASN A 317 6.69 13.03 -0.57
C ASN A 317 7.16 11.71 0.03
N GLY A 318 7.59 11.79 1.29
CA GLY A 318 7.65 10.67 2.22
C GLY A 318 6.30 10.44 2.90
N VAL A 319 6.22 9.42 3.76
CA VAL A 319 4.96 8.88 4.31
C VAL A 319 4.77 9.09 5.82
N ALA A 320 5.61 9.92 6.42
CA ALA A 320 5.51 10.45 7.78
C ALA A 320 6.43 11.66 7.90
N GLN A 321 6.24 12.50 8.92
CA GLN A 321 7.10 13.66 9.18
C GLN A 321 8.57 13.25 9.32
N ARG A 322 8.86 12.22 10.12
CA ARG A 322 10.25 11.71 10.27
C ARG A 322 10.82 11.16 8.96
N HIS A 323 9.98 10.52 8.14
CA HIS A 323 10.41 9.99 6.85
C HIS A 323 10.77 11.09 5.84
N GLU A 324 10.13 12.27 5.90
CA GLU A 324 10.55 13.45 5.13
C GLU A 324 12.00 13.84 5.47
N GLU A 325 12.31 13.93 6.78
CA GLU A 325 13.65 14.29 7.25
C GLU A 325 14.71 13.29 6.76
N VAL A 326 14.46 12.00 7.01
CA VAL A 326 15.34 10.88 6.59
C VAL A 326 15.52 10.88 5.06
N SER A 327 14.45 11.10 4.30
CA SER A 327 14.52 11.12 2.83
C SER A 327 15.30 12.32 2.32
N ARG A 328 15.20 13.50 2.95
CA ARG A 328 16.02 14.67 2.60
C ARG A 328 17.50 14.48 2.90
N GLU A 329 17.82 13.73 3.96
CA GLU A 329 19.20 13.36 4.27
C GLU A 329 19.77 12.38 3.23
N MET A 330 18.96 11.40 2.78
CA MET A 330 19.37 10.45 1.73
C MET A 330 19.50 11.07 0.35
N PHE A 331 18.67 12.07 0.04
CA PHE A 331 18.59 12.72 -1.26
C PHE A 331 18.73 14.25 -1.10
N PRO A 332 19.94 14.76 -0.75
CA PRO A 332 20.14 16.18 -0.52
C PRO A 332 19.89 17.01 -1.79
N GLY A 333 19.21 18.14 -1.62
CA GLY A 333 18.87 19.05 -2.70
C GLY A 333 17.53 18.80 -3.38
N TYR A 334 16.83 17.71 -3.06
CA TYR A 334 15.47 17.49 -3.56
C TYR A 334 14.41 18.03 -2.58
N PRO A 335 13.37 18.74 -3.08
CA PRO A 335 12.25 19.20 -2.25
C PRO A 335 11.32 18.03 -1.94
N ILE A 336 11.60 17.30 -0.87
CA ILE A 336 10.77 16.18 -0.42
C ILE A 336 9.86 16.70 0.70
N HIS A 337 8.56 16.49 0.55
CA HIS A 337 7.51 16.81 1.53
C HIS A 337 7.10 15.55 2.30
N HIS A 338 6.09 15.65 3.16
CA HIS A 338 5.42 14.47 3.69
C HIS A 338 3.89 14.57 3.54
N ILE A 339 3.30 13.40 3.36
CA ILE A 339 1.88 13.15 3.60
C ILE A 339 1.84 11.91 4.47
N THR A 340 1.60 12.11 5.76
CA THR A 340 1.61 10.99 6.71
C THR A 340 0.53 9.99 6.34
N ASN A 341 0.90 8.72 6.32
CA ASN A 341 -0.01 7.63 5.99
C ASN A 341 -1.27 7.63 6.86
N GLY A 342 -2.28 6.96 6.39
CA GLY A 342 -3.50 6.62 7.11
C GLY A 342 -3.96 5.22 6.71
N VAL A 343 -5.01 4.75 7.36
CA VAL A 343 -5.65 3.46 7.07
C VAL A 343 -7.13 3.67 6.75
N HIS A 344 -7.73 2.77 5.96
CA HIS A 344 -9.13 2.90 5.59
C HIS A 344 -10.03 2.54 6.77
N SER A 345 -10.67 3.55 7.37
CA SER A 345 -11.38 3.42 8.65
C SER A 345 -12.47 2.36 8.63
N ALA A 346 -13.29 2.30 7.57
CA ALA A 346 -14.36 1.31 7.48
C ALA A 346 -13.83 -0.12 7.36
N THR A 347 -12.69 -0.33 6.67
CA THR A 347 -12.05 -1.65 6.53
C THR A 347 -11.44 -2.12 7.85
N TRP A 348 -10.73 -1.24 8.58
CA TRP A 348 -9.93 -1.64 9.72
C TRP A 348 -10.64 -1.56 11.06
N THR A 349 -11.87 -1.04 11.12
CA THR A 349 -12.73 -1.09 12.30
C THR A 349 -13.49 -2.41 12.33
N CYS A 350 -13.33 -3.23 13.35
CA CYS A 350 -14.03 -4.49 13.51
C CYS A 350 -15.53 -4.30 13.77
N GLU A 351 -16.31 -5.33 13.54
CA GLU A 351 -17.77 -5.26 13.58
C GLU A 351 -18.36 -4.72 14.89
N SER A 352 -17.79 -5.08 16.05
CA SER A 352 -18.25 -4.57 17.35
C SER A 352 -18.02 -3.07 17.50
N PHE A 353 -16.87 -2.58 17.04
CA PHE A 353 -16.59 -1.14 17.02
C PHE A 353 -17.36 -0.40 15.92
N GLN A 354 -17.63 -1.03 14.77
CA GLN A 354 -18.52 -0.44 13.76
C GLN A 354 -19.91 -0.20 14.33
N ARG A 355 -20.52 -1.20 14.99
CA ARG A 355 -21.81 -1.04 15.67
C ARG A 355 -21.77 0.08 16.72
N LEU A 356 -20.68 0.14 17.50
CA LEU A 356 -20.49 1.19 18.51
C LEU A 356 -20.45 2.58 17.87
N TYR A 357 -19.71 2.75 16.80
CA TYR A 357 -19.60 4.04 16.12
C TYR A 357 -20.88 4.39 15.36
N ASP A 358 -21.61 3.42 14.79
CA ASP A 358 -22.91 3.67 14.15
C ASP A 358 -23.94 4.19 15.16
N GLU A 359 -23.89 3.70 16.43
CA GLU A 359 -24.76 4.15 17.53
C GLU A 359 -24.37 5.57 18.02
N PHE A 360 -23.09 5.83 18.28
CA PHE A 360 -22.63 7.04 18.98
C PHE A 360 -22.06 8.13 18.08
N ILE A 361 -21.60 7.79 16.87
CA ILE A 361 -20.92 8.69 15.92
C ILE A 361 -21.50 8.50 14.52
N PRO A 362 -22.80 8.69 14.29
CA PRO A 362 -23.39 8.49 12.98
C PRO A 362 -22.68 9.35 11.92
N GLY A 363 -22.36 8.74 10.77
CA GLY A 363 -21.64 9.39 9.67
C GLY A 363 -20.11 9.21 9.68
N TRP A 364 -19.54 8.54 10.66
CA TRP A 364 -18.09 8.29 10.77
C TRP A 364 -17.46 7.59 9.55
N ARG A 365 -18.23 6.76 8.81
CA ARG A 365 -17.72 6.12 7.58
C ARG A 365 -17.48 7.12 6.46
N LYS A 366 -18.29 8.17 6.38
CA LYS A 366 -18.13 9.24 5.37
C LYS A 366 -17.11 10.30 5.78
N ASP A 367 -17.01 10.56 7.09
CA ASP A 367 -16.05 11.49 7.68
C ASP A 367 -15.39 10.85 8.91
N PRO A 368 -14.30 10.09 8.73
CA PRO A 368 -13.58 9.46 9.85
C PRO A 368 -13.02 10.43 10.88
N ALA A 369 -12.85 11.72 10.55
CA ALA A 369 -12.47 12.73 11.54
C ALA A 369 -13.52 12.88 12.64
N MET A 370 -14.76 12.46 12.42
CA MET A 370 -15.80 12.41 13.44
C MET A 370 -15.49 11.43 14.57
N LEU A 371 -14.57 10.47 14.41
CA LEU A 371 -14.12 9.57 15.48
C LEU A 371 -13.56 10.30 16.69
N ARG A 372 -13.17 11.60 16.57
CA ARG A 372 -12.85 12.47 17.72
C ARG A 372 -13.98 12.54 18.75
N LYS A 373 -15.23 12.29 18.36
CA LYS A 373 -16.39 12.25 19.25
C LYS A 373 -16.41 11.00 20.15
N ALA A 374 -15.48 10.05 19.95
CA ALA A 374 -15.36 8.87 20.83
C ALA A 374 -15.14 9.25 22.30
N LEU A 375 -14.68 10.49 22.58
CA LEU A 375 -14.56 11.01 23.94
C LEU A 375 -15.89 11.00 24.72
N SER A 376 -17.04 11.03 24.04
CA SER A 376 -18.37 10.97 24.65
C SER A 376 -18.94 9.56 24.82
N ILE A 377 -18.28 8.53 24.29
CA ILE A 377 -18.78 7.14 24.40
C ILE A 377 -18.59 6.65 25.85
N PRO A 378 -19.60 6.04 26.49
CA PRO A 378 -19.47 5.50 27.84
C PRO A 378 -18.42 4.38 27.92
N ASN A 379 -17.65 4.36 29.04
CA ASN A 379 -16.59 3.36 29.28
C ASN A 379 -17.07 1.92 29.09
N GLN A 380 -18.25 1.59 29.60
CA GLN A 380 -18.84 0.25 29.51
C GLN A 380 -19.07 -0.20 28.08
N LYS A 381 -19.44 0.73 27.19
CA LYS A 381 -19.70 0.45 25.77
C LYS A 381 -18.40 0.16 25.00
N ILE A 382 -17.32 0.91 25.28
CA ILE A 382 -15.99 0.64 24.71
C ILE A 382 -15.47 -0.72 25.19
N SER A 383 -15.57 -1.01 26.50
CA SER A 383 -15.14 -2.29 27.08
C SER A 383 -15.89 -3.45 26.46
N ALA A 384 -17.22 -3.36 26.33
CA ALA A 384 -18.04 -4.43 25.74
C ALA A 384 -17.71 -4.68 24.26
N ALA A 385 -17.47 -3.62 23.47
CA ALA A 385 -17.08 -3.76 22.07
C ALA A 385 -15.69 -4.43 21.92
N HIS A 386 -14.76 -4.10 22.84
CA HIS A 386 -13.45 -4.72 22.84
C HIS A 386 -13.49 -6.19 23.30
N GLU A 387 -14.31 -6.51 24.29
CA GLU A 387 -14.51 -7.88 24.74
C GLU A 387 -15.02 -8.80 23.62
N ASP A 388 -16.03 -8.36 22.82
CA ASP A 388 -16.51 -9.10 21.65
C ASP A 388 -15.37 -9.32 20.61
N ALA A 389 -14.55 -8.30 20.35
CA ALA A 389 -13.41 -8.44 19.43
C ALA A 389 -12.33 -9.42 19.97
N ARG A 390 -12.06 -9.37 21.27
CA ARG A 390 -11.11 -10.26 21.95
C ARG A 390 -11.57 -11.72 21.93
N GLU A 391 -12.84 -11.97 22.20
CA GLU A 391 -13.41 -13.31 22.14
C GLU A 391 -13.28 -13.93 20.74
N ARG A 392 -13.49 -13.14 19.68
CA ARG A 392 -13.31 -13.60 18.29
C ARG A 392 -11.85 -13.96 18.00
N LEU A 393 -10.90 -13.12 18.44
CA LEU A 393 -9.48 -13.42 18.30
C LEU A 393 -9.12 -14.71 19.06
N PHE A 394 -9.59 -14.88 20.28
CA PHE A 394 -9.26 -16.05 21.10
C PHE A 394 -9.86 -17.33 20.52
N ALA A 395 -11.07 -17.26 19.99
CA ALA A 395 -11.68 -18.39 19.27
C ALA A 395 -10.85 -18.78 18.04
N PHE A 396 -10.39 -17.79 17.25
CA PHE A 396 -9.55 -18.01 16.08
C PHE A 396 -8.18 -18.62 16.47
N VAL A 397 -7.50 -18.07 17.49
CA VAL A 397 -6.24 -18.61 17.99
C VAL A 397 -6.40 -20.07 18.42
N LYS A 398 -7.44 -20.37 19.17
CA LYS A 398 -7.73 -21.74 19.62
C LYS A 398 -7.99 -22.68 18.45
N GLU A 399 -8.74 -22.24 17.45
CA GLU A 399 -9.01 -23.03 16.24
C GLU A 399 -7.72 -23.34 15.46
N LYS A 400 -6.85 -22.33 15.28
CA LYS A 400 -5.64 -22.46 14.47
C LYS A 400 -4.50 -23.22 15.18
N THR A 401 -4.37 -23.07 16.50
CA THR A 401 -3.19 -23.55 17.24
C THR A 401 -3.51 -24.56 18.34
N GLY A 402 -4.78 -24.72 18.71
CA GLY A 402 -5.18 -25.48 19.88
C GLY A 402 -4.90 -24.77 21.23
N CYS A 403 -4.21 -23.64 21.23
CA CYS A 403 -3.87 -22.88 22.44
C CYS A 403 -5.08 -22.04 22.90
N ALA A 404 -5.47 -22.19 24.17
CA ALA A 404 -6.51 -21.36 24.78
C ALA A 404 -5.86 -20.15 25.49
N LEU A 405 -6.15 -18.95 25.02
CA LEU A 405 -5.75 -17.71 25.67
C LEU A 405 -6.65 -17.40 26.87
N SER A 406 -6.10 -16.74 27.89
CA SER A 406 -6.82 -16.35 29.09
C SER A 406 -7.50 -14.99 28.94
N GLY A 407 -8.81 -14.90 29.24
CA GLY A 407 -9.52 -13.62 29.30
C GLY A 407 -9.05 -12.68 30.41
N GLU A 408 -8.29 -13.18 31.38
CA GLU A 408 -7.77 -12.39 32.50
C GLU A 408 -6.37 -11.83 32.25
N ALA A 409 -5.61 -12.37 31.28
CA ALA A 409 -4.26 -11.92 30.98
C ALA A 409 -4.25 -10.74 29.98
N LEU A 410 -3.34 -9.77 30.18
CA LEU A 410 -3.07 -8.73 29.18
C LEU A 410 -2.52 -9.40 27.91
N THR A 411 -3.22 -9.24 26.78
CA THR A 411 -2.84 -9.79 25.50
C THR A 411 -2.05 -8.76 24.68
N ILE A 412 -0.80 -9.05 24.38
CA ILE A 412 0.08 -8.20 23.57
C ILE A 412 0.19 -8.79 22.16
N GLY A 413 -0.15 -8.00 21.15
CA GLY A 413 -0.07 -8.38 19.75
C GLY A 413 1.13 -7.78 19.03
N PHE A 414 1.78 -8.59 18.19
CA PHE A 414 2.81 -8.16 17.26
C PHE A 414 2.64 -8.90 15.94
N ALA A 415 2.23 -8.18 14.88
CA ALA A 415 2.03 -8.80 13.58
C ALA A 415 2.47 -7.88 12.45
N ARG A 416 3.50 -8.34 11.73
CA ARG A 416 4.09 -7.60 10.61
C ARG A 416 5.12 -8.48 9.88
N ARG A 417 5.60 -8.03 8.70
CA ARG A 417 6.71 -8.70 8.01
C ARG A 417 7.87 -8.94 8.99
N ALA A 418 8.29 -10.19 9.13
CA ALA A 418 9.45 -10.53 9.91
C ALA A 418 10.72 -10.05 9.19
N ALA A 419 11.43 -9.13 9.82
CA ALA A 419 12.70 -8.57 9.35
C ALA A 419 13.49 -8.10 10.58
N THR A 420 14.80 -8.20 10.54
CA THR A 420 15.69 -7.95 11.69
C THR A 420 15.42 -6.59 12.35
N TYR A 421 15.31 -5.51 11.56
CA TYR A 421 15.11 -4.17 12.12
C TYR A 421 13.75 -3.99 12.84
N LYS A 422 12.79 -4.88 12.62
CA LYS A 422 11.51 -4.89 13.33
C LYS A 422 11.62 -5.40 14.77
N ARG A 423 12.69 -6.13 15.07
CA ARG A 423 13.07 -6.61 16.42
C ARG A 423 11.92 -7.26 17.17
N ALA A 424 11.23 -8.21 16.53
CA ALA A 424 10.08 -8.90 17.12
C ALA A 424 10.42 -9.57 18.48
N GLY A 425 11.66 -10.03 18.62
CA GLY A 425 12.18 -10.65 19.85
C GLY A 425 12.58 -9.67 20.97
N LEU A 426 12.50 -8.33 20.78
CA LEU A 426 12.99 -7.35 21.76
C LEU A 426 12.33 -7.49 23.13
N VAL A 427 11.05 -7.82 23.18
CA VAL A 427 10.29 -8.02 24.43
C VAL A 427 10.81 -9.22 25.23
N PHE A 428 11.53 -10.11 24.58
CA PHE A 428 12.14 -11.30 25.16
C PHE A 428 13.66 -11.15 25.42
N ALA A 429 14.19 -9.94 25.43
CA ALA A 429 15.61 -9.69 25.70
C ALA A 429 16.06 -10.23 27.09
N ASP A 430 15.16 -10.20 28.06
CA ASP A 430 15.33 -10.85 29.37
C ASP A 430 14.08 -11.67 29.73
N PRO A 431 14.01 -12.95 29.29
CA PRO A 431 12.85 -13.80 29.55
C PRO A 431 12.63 -14.10 31.03
N ALA A 432 13.68 -14.16 31.84
CA ALA A 432 13.55 -14.42 33.26
C ALA A 432 12.89 -13.24 33.98
N ARG A 433 13.29 -12.00 33.66
CA ARG A 433 12.65 -10.80 34.19
C ARG A 433 11.21 -10.68 33.71
N LEU A 434 10.93 -11.00 32.44
CA LEU A 434 9.55 -10.95 31.89
C LEU A 434 8.63 -11.93 32.67
N VAL A 435 9.10 -13.16 32.98
CA VAL A 435 8.35 -14.11 33.81
C VAL A 435 8.14 -13.57 35.23
N GLN A 436 9.15 -12.92 35.80
CA GLN A 436 9.01 -12.28 37.12
C GLN A 436 7.96 -11.17 37.11
N ILE A 437 7.96 -10.33 36.08
CA ILE A 437 6.94 -9.26 35.85
C ILE A 437 5.54 -9.87 35.78
N ALA A 438 5.35 -10.93 34.98
CA ALA A 438 4.06 -11.60 34.86
C ALA A 438 3.54 -12.14 36.21
N LYS A 439 4.44 -12.62 37.10
CA LYS A 439 4.09 -13.13 38.44
C LYS A 439 3.78 -12.03 39.45
N THR A 440 4.39 -10.84 39.31
CA THR A 440 4.29 -9.79 40.36
C THR A 440 3.36 -8.65 39.98
N ALA A 441 3.36 -8.25 38.72
CA ALA A 441 2.57 -7.11 38.23
C ALA A 441 1.23 -7.52 37.58
N GLY A 442 1.16 -8.75 37.01
CA GLY A 442 -0.07 -9.33 36.44
C GLY A 442 0.23 -10.23 35.22
N PRO A 443 -0.65 -11.20 34.91
CA PRO A 443 -0.41 -12.19 33.88
C PRO A 443 -0.34 -11.56 32.48
N LEU A 444 0.54 -12.09 31.63
CA LEU A 444 0.81 -11.68 30.26
C LEU A 444 0.60 -12.83 29.30
N GLN A 445 0.21 -12.54 28.07
CA GLN A 445 0.26 -13.47 26.94
C GLN A 445 0.53 -12.73 25.64
N PHE A 446 1.11 -13.43 24.67
CA PHE A 446 1.55 -12.83 23.42
C PHE A 446 0.96 -13.56 22.21
N VAL A 447 0.59 -12.78 21.19
CA VAL A 447 0.20 -13.30 19.88
C VAL A 447 1.06 -12.63 18.81
N PHE A 448 1.86 -13.44 18.14
CA PHE A 448 2.72 -13.04 17.04
C PHE A 448 2.16 -13.55 15.71
N ALA A 449 2.42 -12.82 14.63
CA ALA A 449 2.21 -13.28 13.28
C ALA A 449 3.14 -12.53 12.31
N GLY A 450 3.40 -13.13 11.15
CA GLY A 450 4.18 -12.46 10.11
C GLY A 450 4.93 -13.43 9.22
N LYS A 451 5.34 -12.94 8.05
CA LYS A 451 6.13 -13.70 7.07
C LYS A 451 7.49 -13.04 6.90
N ALA A 452 8.57 -13.83 6.88
CA ALA A 452 9.88 -13.38 6.43
C ALA A 452 9.96 -13.50 4.90
N HIS A 453 10.65 -12.56 4.25
CA HIS A 453 10.93 -12.75 2.81
C HIS A 453 11.73 -14.05 2.60
N PRO A 454 11.48 -14.83 1.54
CA PRO A 454 12.16 -16.12 1.32
C PRO A 454 13.69 -16.04 1.37
N GLN A 455 14.28 -14.90 1.00
CA GLN A 455 15.72 -14.64 1.02
C GLN A 455 16.19 -13.89 2.28
N ASP A 456 15.28 -13.54 3.23
CA ASP A 456 15.64 -12.84 4.47
C ASP A 456 15.90 -13.83 5.62
N GLU A 457 17.12 -14.36 5.64
CA GLU A 457 17.57 -15.27 6.69
C GLU A 457 17.53 -14.62 8.09
N GLY A 458 17.70 -13.30 8.17
CA GLY A 458 17.57 -12.55 9.42
C GLY A 458 16.14 -12.59 9.95
N GLY A 459 15.17 -12.34 9.08
CA GLY A 459 13.75 -12.40 9.41
C GLY A 459 13.30 -13.83 9.81
N LYS A 460 13.82 -14.86 9.13
CA LYS A 460 13.55 -16.27 9.50
C LYS A 460 14.07 -16.60 10.90
N ARG A 461 15.31 -16.17 11.22
CA ARG A 461 15.88 -16.35 12.57
C ARG A 461 15.08 -15.64 13.66
N GLU A 462 14.44 -14.49 13.39
CA GLU A 462 13.54 -13.84 14.33
C GLU A 462 12.33 -14.73 14.66
N ILE A 463 11.77 -15.42 13.67
CA ILE A 463 10.67 -16.39 13.89
C ILE A 463 11.14 -17.56 14.75
N GLU A 464 12.26 -18.19 14.40
CA GLU A 464 12.86 -19.29 15.18
C GLU A 464 13.13 -18.90 16.64
N HIS A 465 13.62 -17.65 16.83
CA HIS A 465 13.87 -17.10 18.17
C HIS A 465 12.59 -17.03 19.00
N ILE A 466 11.47 -16.55 18.42
CA ILE A 466 10.18 -16.49 19.12
C ILE A 466 9.71 -17.89 19.53
N PHE A 467 9.84 -18.90 18.67
CA PHE A 467 9.51 -20.29 18.99
C PHE A 467 10.40 -20.85 20.10
N ALA A 468 11.71 -20.56 20.08
CA ALA A 468 12.64 -20.98 21.12
C ALA A 468 12.28 -20.38 22.49
N VAL A 469 11.91 -19.10 22.53
CA VAL A 469 11.47 -18.45 23.76
C VAL A 469 10.11 -18.98 24.20
N ALA A 470 9.17 -19.19 23.30
CA ALA A 470 7.86 -19.77 23.62
C ALA A 470 7.99 -21.14 24.32
N ARG A 471 8.90 -21.99 23.84
CA ARG A 471 9.22 -23.29 24.55
C ARG A 471 9.78 -23.08 25.93
N LYS A 472 10.59 -22.04 26.17
CA LYS A 472 11.28 -21.79 27.45
C LYS A 472 10.35 -21.21 28.50
N ILE A 473 9.45 -20.27 28.14
CA ILE A 473 8.62 -19.55 29.12
C ILE A 473 7.12 -19.86 29.01
N GLY A 474 6.71 -20.72 28.10
CA GLY A 474 5.30 -20.95 27.75
C GLY A 474 4.44 -21.53 28.87
N GLN A 475 5.06 -22.11 29.93
CA GLN A 475 4.33 -22.52 31.14
C GLN A 475 3.91 -21.33 32.03
N ASP A 476 4.69 -20.26 32.02
CA ASP A 476 4.43 -19.05 32.81
C ASP A 476 3.71 -17.97 31.97
N ILE A 477 4.08 -17.87 30.69
CA ILE A 477 3.55 -16.84 29.75
C ILE A 477 3.22 -17.53 28.43
N PRO A 478 1.95 -17.66 28.06
CA PRO A 478 1.55 -18.17 26.74
C PRO A 478 2.09 -17.26 25.62
N VAL A 479 2.79 -17.86 24.65
CA VAL A 479 3.30 -17.19 23.45
C VAL A 479 2.83 -17.99 22.25
N VAL A 480 2.00 -17.38 21.41
CA VAL A 480 1.42 -18.00 20.21
C VAL A 480 1.98 -17.31 18.97
N TYR A 481 2.38 -18.11 17.99
CA TYR A 481 2.70 -17.61 16.64
C TYR A 481 1.66 -18.14 15.65
N LEU A 482 1.00 -17.23 14.95
CA LEU A 482 0.03 -17.55 13.90
C LEU A 482 0.73 -17.55 12.54
N GLU A 483 0.74 -18.70 11.88
CA GLU A 483 1.34 -18.85 10.55
C GLU A 483 0.43 -18.30 9.44
N ASP A 484 1.00 -18.03 8.30
CA ASP A 484 0.34 -17.57 7.08
C ASP A 484 -0.43 -16.25 7.22
N TYR A 485 0.19 -15.28 7.89
CA TYR A 485 -0.38 -13.95 8.15
C TYR A 485 -0.97 -13.31 6.90
N ASP A 486 -2.25 -12.95 6.98
CA ASP A 486 -3.04 -12.33 5.91
C ASP A 486 -3.89 -11.15 6.43
N LEU A 487 -4.76 -10.59 5.56
CA LEU A 487 -5.62 -9.45 5.91
C LEU A 487 -6.68 -9.79 6.96
N GLU A 488 -7.27 -11.01 6.91
CA GLU A 488 -8.30 -11.43 7.85
C GLU A 488 -7.71 -11.59 9.26
N MET A 489 -6.57 -12.25 9.34
CA MET A 489 -5.82 -12.38 10.59
C MET A 489 -5.36 -11.02 11.12
N ALA A 490 -4.93 -10.13 10.22
CA ALA A 490 -4.56 -8.76 10.60
C ALA A 490 -5.72 -8.01 11.26
N MET A 491 -6.93 -8.12 10.71
CA MET A 491 -8.14 -7.47 11.25
C MET A 491 -8.48 -8.01 12.64
N LEU A 492 -8.40 -9.32 12.85
CA LEU A 492 -8.63 -9.95 14.16
C LEU A 492 -7.60 -9.50 15.19
N LEU A 493 -6.31 -9.49 14.81
CA LEU A 493 -5.22 -9.12 15.72
C LEU A 493 -5.30 -7.65 16.15
N VAL A 494 -5.45 -6.71 15.21
CA VAL A 494 -5.47 -5.26 15.54
C VAL A 494 -6.72 -4.85 16.32
N SER A 495 -7.73 -5.70 16.41
CA SER A 495 -8.96 -5.42 17.16
C SER A 495 -9.06 -6.20 18.48
N GLY A 496 -8.49 -7.41 18.54
CA GLY A 496 -8.74 -8.33 19.66
C GLY A 496 -7.61 -8.43 20.70
N VAL A 497 -6.44 -7.83 20.45
CA VAL A 497 -5.39 -7.72 21.48
C VAL A 497 -5.64 -6.49 22.35
N ASP A 498 -5.10 -6.50 23.58
CA ASP A 498 -5.23 -5.36 24.49
C ASP A 498 -4.19 -4.26 24.23
N LEU A 499 -2.99 -4.65 23.76
CA LEU A 499 -1.86 -3.75 23.52
C LEU A 499 -1.17 -4.11 22.21
N TRP A 500 -0.90 -3.13 21.36
CA TRP A 500 -0.22 -3.30 20.08
C TRP A 500 1.25 -2.93 20.20
N LEU A 501 2.13 -3.92 20.07
CA LEU A 501 3.57 -3.75 20.20
C LEU A 501 4.23 -3.49 18.85
N ASN A 502 5.10 -2.46 18.79
CA ASN A 502 6.00 -2.18 17.67
C ASN A 502 7.39 -1.78 18.20
N THR A 503 8.41 -2.47 17.71
CA THR A 503 9.78 -2.32 18.21
C THR A 503 10.80 -2.03 17.09
N PRO A 504 10.48 -1.24 16.05
CA PRO A 504 11.45 -1.01 14.99
C PRO A 504 12.71 -0.31 15.52
N GLU A 505 13.83 -0.62 14.89
CA GLU A 505 15.06 0.15 15.07
C GLU A 505 14.90 1.53 14.41
N ARG A 506 15.25 2.58 15.13
CA ARG A 506 15.17 3.96 14.65
C ARG A 506 16.37 4.32 13.79
N PRO A 507 16.21 5.02 12.67
CA PRO A 507 15.00 5.55 12.03
C PRO A 507 14.48 4.68 10.88
N MET A 508 14.43 3.36 11.03
CA MET A 508 14.17 2.42 9.93
C MET A 508 12.66 2.17 9.65
N GLU A 509 11.75 2.80 10.39
CA GLU A 509 10.32 2.74 10.11
C GLU A 509 9.87 3.98 9.34
N ALA A 510 9.59 3.84 8.05
CA ALA A 510 9.15 4.98 7.23
C ALA A 510 7.83 5.60 7.74
N SER A 511 6.88 4.78 8.12
CA SER A 511 5.61 5.20 8.70
C SER A 511 5.11 4.19 9.73
N GLY A 512 4.90 2.93 9.33
CA GLY A 512 4.11 1.95 10.07
C GLY A 512 2.61 2.31 10.01
N THR A 513 1.76 1.31 9.77
CA THR A 513 0.30 1.52 9.71
C THR A 513 -0.47 0.60 10.65
N SER A 514 0.19 -0.40 11.24
CA SER A 514 -0.49 -1.39 12.09
C SER A 514 -1.04 -0.77 13.38
N GLY A 515 -0.30 0.13 14.02
CA GLY A 515 -0.78 0.87 15.19
C GLY A 515 -1.95 1.81 14.86
N MET A 516 -1.99 2.39 13.65
CA MET A 516 -3.14 3.17 13.20
C MET A 516 -4.41 2.30 13.10
N LYS A 517 -4.27 1.04 12.58
CA LYS A 517 -5.36 0.06 12.51
C LYS A 517 -5.85 -0.33 13.90
N ALA A 518 -4.90 -0.59 14.82
CA ALA A 518 -5.19 -0.89 16.21
C ALA A 518 -5.98 0.24 16.89
N ALA A 519 -5.58 1.49 16.67
CA ALA A 519 -6.27 2.66 17.20
C ALA A 519 -7.74 2.78 16.78
N HIS A 520 -8.11 2.32 15.56
CA HIS A 520 -9.50 2.27 15.11
C HIS A 520 -10.39 1.32 15.93
N ASN A 521 -9.78 0.41 16.68
CA ASN A 521 -10.43 -0.55 17.55
C ASN A 521 -10.13 -0.28 19.05
N GLY A 522 -9.67 0.93 19.37
CA GLY A 522 -9.36 1.32 20.72
C GLY A 522 -8.14 0.61 21.33
N VAL A 523 -7.33 -0.08 20.55
CA VAL A 523 -6.13 -0.76 21.04
C VAL A 523 -4.96 0.22 21.08
N PRO A 524 -4.40 0.51 22.29
CA PRO A 524 -3.27 1.43 22.44
C PRO A 524 -1.99 0.86 21.82
N SER A 525 -1.12 1.74 21.33
CA SER A 525 0.21 1.35 20.86
C SER A 525 1.26 1.44 21.95
N PHE A 526 2.17 0.46 21.95
CA PHE A 526 3.41 0.48 22.71
C PHE A 526 4.57 0.32 21.73
N SER A 527 5.26 1.42 21.43
CA SER A 527 6.16 1.45 20.28
C SER A 527 7.37 2.35 20.51
N THR A 528 8.50 2.02 19.86
CA THR A 528 9.59 2.98 19.70
C THR A 528 9.12 4.22 18.97
N LEU A 529 9.68 5.40 19.29
CA LEU A 529 9.36 6.66 18.65
C LEU A 529 10.00 6.72 17.25
N ASP A 530 9.27 6.20 16.28
CA ASP A 530 9.66 6.19 14.86
C ASP A 530 8.42 6.21 13.95
N GLY A 531 8.60 6.61 12.70
CA GLY A 531 7.52 6.71 11.73
C GLY A 531 6.35 7.59 12.22
N TRP A 532 5.12 7.10 12.02
CA TRP A 532 3.89 7.80 12.43
C TRP A 532 3.75 8.03 13.93
N TRP A 533 4.42 7.13 14.74
CA TRP A 533 4.24 7.19 16.19
C TRP A 533 4.85 8.45 16.82
N ILE A 534 5.81 9.09 16.15
CA ILE A 534 6.29 10.43 16.55
C ILE A 534 5.16 11.46 16.54
N GLU A 535 4.25 11.36 15.56
CA GLU A 535 3.12 12.28 15.40
C GLU A 535 1.91 11.88 16.25
N GLY A 536 1.69 10.57 16.46
CA GLY A 536 0.51 10.03 17.16
C GLY A 536 0.69 9.77 18.65
N HIS A 537 1.92 9.87 19.16
CA HIS A 537 2.24 9.53 20.54
C HIS A 537 1.94 10.67 21.50
N ILE A 538 1.17 10.34 22.53
CA ILE A 538 1.01 11.15 23.75
C ILE A 538 1.09 10.16 24.91
N GLU A 539 2.19 10.20 25.69
CA GLU A 539 2.49 9.23 26.75
C GLU A 539 1.36 9.07 27.74
N GLY A 540 0.90 7.83 27.95
CA GLY A 540 -0.20 7.49 28.84
C GLY A 540 -1.60 7.97 28.39
N VAL A 541 -1.70 8.59 27.21
CA VAL A 541 -2.96 9.08 26.64
C VAL A 541 -3.34 8.29 25.39
N THR A 542 -2.48 8.20 24.38
CA THR A 542 -2.74 7.42 23.16
C THR A 542 -2.04 6.07 23.16
N GLY A 543 -1.15 5.84 24.12
CA GLY A 543 -0.32 4.66 24.29
C GLY A 543 0.97 5.03 25.02
N TRP A 544 2.04 4.25 24.78
CA TRP A 544 3.32 4.42 25.44
C TRP A 544 4.49 4.32 24.48
N SER A 545 5.53 5.10 24.74
CA SER A 545 6.80 5.01 24.00
C SER A 545 7.70 3.90 24.55
N ILE A 546 8.62 3.41 23.72
CA ILE A 546 9.74 2.55 24.12
C ILE A 546 11.03 3.33 23.85
N GLY A 547 11.94 3.33 24.84
CA GLY A 547 13.15 4.14 24.83
C GLY A 547 12.91 5.57 25.25
N ALA A 548 13.98 6.29 25.62
CA ALA A 548 13.88 7.70 25.98
C ALA A 548 13.54 8.57 24.77
N SER A 549 12.90 9.72 25.01
CA SER A 549 12.70 10.75 24.01
C SER A 549 14.05 11.31 23.58
N GLY A 550 14.36 11.29 22.28
CA GLY A 550 15.58 11.83 21.69
C GLY A 550 16.55 10.74 21.20
N GLU A 551 17.83 10.90 21.46
CA GLU A 551 18.92 10.03 20.98
C GLU A 551 19.10 8.73 21.78
N ALA A 552 18.01 8.10 22.24
CA ALA A 552 18.10 6.83 22.97
C ALA A 552 18.73 5.74 22.10
N THR A 553 19.68 5.01 22.68
CA THR A 553 20.36 3.93 21.98
C THR A 553 19.48 2.69 21.89
N PRO A 554 19.64 1.81 20.89
CA PRO A 554 18.90 0.56 20.79
C PRO A 554 19.03 -0.34 22.03
N GLU A 555 20.15 -0.24 22.75
CA GLU A 555 20.44 -1.00 23.97
C GLU A 555 19.56 -0.59 25.16
N GLU A 556 19.03 0.63 25.17
CA GLU A 556 18.15 1.15 26.22
C GLU A 556 16.68 0.75 26.02
N ASP A 557 16.30 0.34 24.79
CA ASP A 557 14.92 0.04 24.45
C ASP A 557 14.34 -1.14 25.23
N ALA A 558 15.09 -2.26 25.35
CA ALA A 558 14.59 -3.45 26.04
C ALA A 558 14.41 -3.23 27.56
N PRO A 559 15.37 -2.63 28.29
CA PRO A 559 15.18 -2.28 29.71
C PRO A 559 13.99 -1.35 29.94
N ASP A 560 13.79 -0.32 29.09
CA ASP A 560 12.68 0.63 29.21
C ASP A 560 11.33 -0.06 28.91
N LEU A 561 11.28 -0.92 27.89
CA LEU A 561 10.09 -1.71 27.55
C LEU A 561 9.64 -2.55 28.77
N LEU A 562 10.55 -3.32 29.37
CA LEU A 562 10.23 -4.16 30.52
C LEU A 562 9.85 -3.33 31.74
N ARG A 563 10.55 -2.23 32.00
CA ARG A 563 10.23 -1.31 33.10
C ARG A 563 8.83 -0.70 32.93
N LYS A 564 8.47 -0.21 31.74
CA LYS A 564 7.15 0.36 31.50
C LYS A 564 6.03 -0.68 31.57
N LEU A 565 6.28 -1.91 31.13
CA LEU A 565 5.34 -3.02 31.36
C LEU A 565 5.08 -3.22 32.86
N GLU A 566 6.14 -3.30 33.66
CA GLU A 566 6.07 -3.59 35.10
C GLU A 566 5.45 -2.45 35.90
N GLU A 567 5.94 -1.22 35.70
CA GLU A 567 5.65 -0.09 36.57
C GLU A 567 4.44 0.75 36.12
N VAL A 568 4.07 0.68 34.83
CA VAL A 568 3.06 1.58 34.25
C VAL A 568 1.89 0.80 33.64
N ILE A 569 2.16 -0.03 32.63
CA ILE A 569 1.10 -0.60 31.78
C ILE A 569 0.27 -1.64 32.53
N LEU A 570 0.92 -2.64 33.17
CA LEU A 570 0.23 -3.67 33.93
C LEU A 570 -0.52 -3.10 35.15
N PRO A 571 0.05 -2.18 35.94
CA PRO A 571 -0.70 -1.51 37.01
C PRO A 571 -1.95 -0.77 36.52
N ILE A 572 -1.88 -0.07 35.40
CA ILE A 572 -3.05 0.61 34.81
C ILE A 572 -4.08 -0.43 34.35
N PHE A 573 -3.68 -1.48 33.65
CA PHE A 573 -4.58 -2.52 33.15
C PHE A 573 -5.33 -3.26 34.26
N TYR A 574 -4.61 -3.67 35.33
CA TYR A 574 -5.16 -4.51 36.41
C TYR A 574 -5.80 -3.73 37.55
N ARG A 575 -5.30 -2.52 37.85
CA ARG A 575 -5.70 -1.79 39.06
C ARG A 575 -6.46 -0.49 38.76
N ASN A 576 -6.42 0.00 37.51
CA ASN A 576 -7.10 1.23 37.13
C ASN A 576 -7.79 1.08 35.76
N ARG A 577 -8.82 0.24 35.72
CA ARG A 577 -9.55 -0.08 34.48
C ARG A 577 -10.16 1.15 33.81
N GLU A 578 -10.56 2.16 34.58
CA GLU A 578 -11.08 3.40 34.06
C GLU A 578 -10.02 4.17 33.25
N GLN A 579 -8.80 4.27 33.78
CA GLN A 579 -7.69 4.88 33.06
C GLN A 579 -7.33 4.08 31.80
N TRP A 580 -7.35 2.75 31.84
CA TRP A 580 -7.12 1.91 30.67
C TRP A 580 -8.12 2.23 29.56
N ILE A 581 -9.42 2.24 29.87
CA ILE A 581 -10.47 2.56 28.91
C ILE A 581 -10.35 4.01 28.40
N ASN A 582 -9.87 4.93 29.22
CA ASN A 582 -9.58 6.29 28.79
C ASN A 582 -8.44 6.33 27.73
N VAL A 583 -7.38 5.52 27.89
CA VAL A 583 -6.34 5.40 26.86
C VAL A 583 -6.91 4.82 25.57
N MET A 584 -7.71 3.76 25.66
CA MET A 584 -8.41 3.19 24.50
C MET A 584 -9.25 4.25 23.76
N ARG A 585 -10.03 5.02 24.50
CA ARG A 585 -10.88 6.10 23.99
C ARG A 585 -10.08 7.19 23.29
N HIS A 586 -8.94 7.59 23.87
CA HIS A 586 -8.07 8.60 23.27
C HIS A 586 -7.33 8.07 22.05
N ALA A 587 -6.97 6.77 22.00
CA ALA A 587 -6.44 6.15 20.79
C ALA A 587 -7.43 6.28 19.63
N ILE A 588 -8.73 6.05 19.87
CA ILE A 588 -9.78 6.28 18.87
C ILE A 588 -9.87 7.78 18.54
N ALA A 589 -10.07 8.61 19.56
CA ALA A 589 -10.43 10.01 19.37
C ALA A 589 -9.33 10.85 18.74
N LEU A 590 -8.06 10.58 19.05
CA LEU A 590 -6.91 11.36 18.58
C LEU A 590 -6.22 10.70 17.39
N ASN A 591 -5.99 9.38 17.45
CA ASN A 591 -5.23 8.70 16.41
C ASN A 591 -6.12 8.22 15.27
N ALA A 592 -7.20 7.46 15.53
CA ALA A 592 -8.05 6.97 14.45
C ALA A 592 -8.74 8.11 13.69
N SER A 593 -9.14 9.17 14.36
CA SER A 593 -9.74 10.33 13.71
C SER A 593 -8.79 11.10 12.79
N HIS A 594 -7.47 10.99 13.01
CA HIS A 594 -6.45 11.70 12.24
C HIS A 594 -5.72 10.80 11.23
N PHE A 595 -5.26 9.62 11.65
CA PHE A 595 -4.47 8.71 10.80
C PHE A 595 -5.36 7.80 9.95
N ASN A 596 -6.23 8.40 9.14
CA ASN A 596 -7.12 7.73 8.20
C ASN A 596 -6.84 8.13 6.76
N THR A 597 -7.23 7.28 5.82
CA THR A 597 -6.95 7.50 4.39
C THR A 597 -7.81 8.60 3.78
N HIS A 598 -8.96 8.96 4.34
CA HIS A 598 -9.72 10.11 3.83
C HIS A 598 -8.92 11.41 3.98
N ARG A 599 -8.34 11.66 5.16
CA ARG A 599 -7.42 12.80 5.39
C ARG A 599 -6.21 12.72 4.44
N MET A 600 -5.59 11.54 4.33
CA MET A 600 -4.43 11.31 3.47
C MET A 600 -4.76 11.64 2.00
N VAL A 601 -5.85 11.11 1.46
CA VAL A 601 -6.29 11.37 0.08
C VAL A 601 -6.62 12.84 -0.15
N GLN A 602 -7.29 13.50 0.81
CA GLN A 602 -7.56 14.94 0.72
C GLN A 602 -6.26 15.76 0.63
N GLN A 603 -5.22 15.39 1.38
CA GLN A 603 -3.90 16.01 1.29
C GLN A 603 -3.23 15.76 -0.07
N TYR A 604 -3.33 14.54 -0.63
CA TYR A 604 -2.85 14.27 -2.00
C TYR A 604 -3.61 15.11 -3.03
N VAL A 605 -4.94 15.21 -2.92
CA VAL A 605 -5.74 16.03 -3.83
C VAL A 605 -5.30 17.49 -3.76
N THR A 606 -5.14 18.04 -2.57
CA THR A 606 -4.81 19.47 -2.38
C THR A 606 -3.37 19.78 -2.78
N ASN A 607 -2.41 18.96 -2.37
CA ASN A 607 -0.99 19.27 -2.48
C ASN A 607 -0.34 18.73 -3.76
N ALA A 608 -0.84 17.58 -4.25
CA ALA A 608 -0.21 16.85 -5.35
C ALA A 608 -1.04 16.82 -6.64
N TYR A 609 -2.37 16.77 -6.58
CA TYR A 609 -3.19 16.62 -7.80
C TYR A 609 -3.76 17.95 -8.32
N LEU A 610 -4.04 18.91 -7.44
CA LEU A 610 -4.57 20.23 -7.82
C LEU A 610 -3.49 21.34 -7.81
N GLY A 611 -2.35 21.10 -7.17
CA GLY A 611 -1.24 22.06 -7.04
C GLY A 611 -0.49 22.33 -8.34
#